data_47eaf665c959acfb4c9abf73a0dd48c4
#
_entry.id   47eaf665c959acfb4c9abf73a0dd48c4
#
_cell.length_a   1.000
_cell.length_b   1.000
_cell.length_c   1.000
_cell.angle_alpha   90.00
_cell.angle_beta   90.00
_cell.angle_gamma   90.00
#
_symmetry.space_group_name_H-M   'P 1'
#
loop_
_entity.id
_entity.type
_entity.pdbx_description
1 polymer ?
#
loop_
_entity_poly.entity_id
_entity_poly.type
_entity_poly.pdbx_seq_one_letter_code
_entity_poly.pdbx_strand_id
1 'polypeptide(L)'
;MDMDSGFAELLLNAKNKILESKGSKVKIISHIDADGISAASILSLALDRLSINHDVHFTSLDGIPASHLADLTIFLDMGSGQIDYLMSEHKGKDIIILDHHQGEYPETPFLEVNPNRFGYSGSEEVSGSGLAYLLSLELDNNNKDLSSIAIVGAVGDMQGSWGGLKGLNRDILLDSIEVGLVKAEEDLLLYGRSTRPIYKSLQYFSDPPIPGVTGSDSNAMALLNSLEIPCYEGDWRTVSDMTCDEKRKLATEIIRKTITAVPQEYVSFIPQMIMGESYSFIQEEDRSPLKDASEFATCLNACGKNGRPEVGFYVCKGNRGIYYDILLGLLRKHRKNIARSMSLVESRGVVMKKKFQYFDGSGINDTIVGT
;
A
#
# COMPACT_ATOMS: atom_id res chain seq x y z
N MET A 1 17.41 -14.19 1.98
CA MET A 1 17.03 -13.32 3.13
C MET A 1 17.71 -13.84 4.37
N ASP A 2 18.39 -12.97 5.11
CA ASP A 2 18.97 -13.29 6.42
C ASP A 2 17.99 -12.81 7.49
N MET A 3 17.27 -13.73 8.12
CA MET A 3 16.23 -13.41 9.10
C MET A 3 16.65 -13.87 10.48
N ASP A 4 16.17 -13.17 11.52
CA ASP A 4 16.31 -13.64 12.91
C ASP A 4 15.78 -15.07 13.06
N SER A 5 16.51 -15.92 13.79
CA SER A 5 16.20 -17.33 13.91
C SER A 5 14.86 -17.59 14.61
N GLY A 6 14.50 -16.77 15.61
CA GLY A 6 13.21 -16.89 16.30
C GLY A 6 12.05 -16.45 15.43
N PHE A 7 12.26 -15.41 14.60
CA PHE A 7 11.26 -14.98 13.62
C PHE A 7 11.02 -16.05 12.55
N ALA A 8 12.11 -16.65 12.01
CA ALA A 8 12.01 -17.75 11.05
C ALA A 8 11.31 -18.98 11.66
N GLU A 9 11.55 -19.30 12.93
CA GLU A 9 10.87 -20.39 13.65
C GLU A 9 9.36 -20.16 13.73
N LEU A 10 8.90 -18.91 13.96
CA LEU A 10 7.46 -18.60 13.98
C LEU A 10 6.81 -18.81 12.62
N LEU A 11 7.48 -18.40 11.52
CA LEU A 11 7.00 -18.66 10.15
C LEU A 11 6.92 -20.16 9.87
N LEU A 12 7.92 -20.94 10.29
CA LEU A 12 7.91 -22.40 10.16
C LEU A 12 6.76 -23.03 10.96
N ASN A 13 6.51 -22.56 12.18
CA ASN A 13 5.39 -23.02 13.01
C ASN A 13 4.03 -22.68 12.37
N ALA A 14 3.89 -21.49 11.75
CA ALA A 14 2.70 -21.12 11.00
C ALA A 14 2.47 -22.04 9.79
N LYS A 15 3.53 -22.32 9.02
CA LYS A 15 3.49 -23.32 7.93
C LYS A 15 3.01 -24.68 8.43
N ASN A 16 3.60 -25.20 9.50
CA ASN A 16 3.24 -26.52 10.02
C ASN A 16 1.77 -26.59 10.42
N LYS A 17 1.25 -25.59 11.15
CA LYS A 17 -0.18 -25.47 11.48
C LYS A 17 -1.08 -25.46 10.25
N ILE A 18 -0.70 -24.74 9.21
CA ILE A 18 -1.45 -24.71 7.95
C ILE A 18 -1.45 -26.08 7.27
N LEU A 19 -0.31 -26.76 7.22
CA LEU A 19 -0.22 -28.09 6.61
C LEU A 19 -0.97 -29.16 7.40
N GLU A 20 -1.00 -29.07 8.72
CA GLU A 20 -1.78 -29.95 9.60
C GLU A 20 -3.29 -29.76 9.41
N SER A 21 -3.73 -28.58 9.00
CA SER A 21 -5.15 -28.28 8.70
C SER A 21 -5.65 -28.85 7.37
N LYS A 22 -4.82 -29.59 6.61
CA LYS A 22 -5.25 -30.25 5.38
C LYS A 22 -6.43 -31.16 5.63
N GLY A 23 -7.56 -30.92 4.93
CA GLY A 23 -8.82 -31.62 5.12
C GLY A 23 -9.86 -30.82 5.88
N SER A 24 -9.46 -29.79 6.59
CA SER A 24 -10.34 -28.78 7.21
C SER A 24 -10.40 -27.52 6.36
N LYS A 25 -11.34 -26.64 6.67
CA LYS A 25 -11.45 -25.34 6.00
C LYS A 25 -10.66 -24.30 6.78
N VAL A 26 -9.73 -23.63 6.11
CA VAL A 26 -8.99 -22.48 6.65
C VAL A 26 -9.80 -21.21 6.40
N LYS A 27 -9.85 -20.32 7.39
CA LYS A 27 -10.47 -19.00 7.23
C LYS A 27 -9.37 -17.93 7.27
N ILE A 28 -9.32 -17.10 6.26
CA ILE A 28 -8.47 -15.91 6.22
C ILE A 28 -9.35 -14.71 6.58
N ILE A 29 -8.93 -13.92 7.56
CA ILE A 29 -9.54 -12.64 7.92
C ILE A 29 -8.47 -11.57 7.70
N SER A 30 -8.76 -10.59 6.87
CA SER A 30 -7.77 -9.57 6.47
C SER A 30 -8.33 -8.17 6.54
N HIS A 31 -7.45 -7.20 6.71
CA HIS A 31 -7.79 -5.79 6.68
C HIS A 31 -8.25 -5.36 5.27
N ILE A 32 -9.01 -4.26 5.20
CA ILE A 32 -9.67 -3.80 3.97
C ILE A 32 -8.83 -2.87 3.11
N ASP A 33 -7.64 -2.47 3.56
CA ASP A 33 -6.75 -1.58 2.81
C ASP A 33 -5.87 -2.31 1.79
N ALA A 34 -4.94 -1.58 1.18
CA ALA A 34 -4.08 -2.15 0.14
C ALA A 34 -3.16 -3.24 0.67
N ASP A 35 -2.65 -3.11 1.90
CA ASP A 35 -1.74 -4.09 2.49
C ASP A 35 -2.50 -5.37 2.85
N GLY A 36 -3.63 -5.26 3.56
CA GLY A 36 -4.47 -6.40 3.89
C GLY A 36 -5.03 -7.12 2.65
N ILE A 37 -5.48 -6.38 1.62
CA ILE A 37 -5.95 -6.99 0.36
C ILE A 37 -4.81 -7.74 -0.33
N SER A 38 -3.60 -7.18 -0.36
CA SER A 38 -2.41 -7.82 -0.92
C SER A 38 -2.03 -9.07 -0.12
N ALA A 39 -1.99 -8.98 1.21
CA ALA A 39 -1.69 -10.10 2.10
C ALA A 39 -2.64 -11.28 1.90
N ALA A 40 -3.96 -11.00 1.86
CA ALA A 40 -4.98 -12.02 1.61
C ALA A 40 -4.82 -12.66 0.24
N SER A 41 -4.48 -11.88 -0.79
CA SER A 41 -4.29 -12.38 -2.15
C SER A 41 -3.10 -13.34 -2.24
N ILE A 42 -1.98 -12.97 -1.60
CA ILE A 42 -0.77 -13.78 -1.55
C ILE A 42 -1.05 -15.11 -0.86
N LEU A 43 -1.60 -15.07 0.36
CA LEU A 43 -1.85 -16.29 1.12
C LEU A 43 -2.88 -17.17 0.42
N SER A 44 -3.96 -16.59 -0.12
CA SER A 44 -4.97 -17.34 -0.89
C SER A 44 -4.35 -18.04 -2.10
N LEU A 45 -3.49 -17.38 -2.87
CA LEU A 45 -2.80 -18.00 -4.01
C LEU A 45 -1.88 -19.16 -3.56
N ALA A 46 -1.14 -18.97 -2.45
CA ALA A 46 -0.30 -20.03 -1.90
C ALA A 46 -1.11 -21.25 -1.44
N LEU A 47 -2.26 -21.03 -0.79
CA LEU A 47 -3.16 -22.11 -0.36
C LEU A 47 -3.84 -22.80 -1.54
N ASP A 48 -4.24 -22.05 -2.60
CA ASP A 48 -4.78 -22.62 -3.85
C ASP A 48 -3.77 -23.59 -4.49
N ARG A 49 -2.50 -23.20 -4.56
CA ARG A 49 -1.41 -24.04 -5.11
C ARG A 49 -1.21 -25.35 -4.33
N LEU A 50 -1.44 -25.30 -3.01
CA LEU A 50 -1.38 -26.46 -2.13
C LEU A 50 -2.71 -27.26 -2.08
N SER A 51 -3.74 -26.81 -2.80
CA SER A 51 -5.10 -27.37 -2.75
C SER A 51 -5.69 -27.39 -1.33
N ILE A 52 -5.41 -26.37 -0.54
CA ILE A 52 -5.99 -26.18 0.80
C ILE A 52 -7.26 -25.36 0.67
N ASN A 53 -8.40 -25.94 1.10
CA ASN A 53 -9.70 -25.26 1.06
C ASN A 53 -9.75 -24.09 2.04
N HIS A 54 -10.10 -22.90 1.55
CA HIS A 54 -10.12 -21.70 2.38
C HIS A 54 -11.19 -20.70 1.94
N ASP A 55 -11.58 -19.83 2.87
CA ASP A 55 -12.41 -18.63 2.61
C ASP A 55 -11.63 -17.39 3.00
N VAL A 56 -11.90 -16.29 2.28
CA VAL A 56 -11.35 -14.97 2.60
C VAL A 56 -12.47 -14.04 3.03
N HIS A 57 -12.28 -13.36 4.17
CA HIS A 57 -13.17 -12.35 4.70
C HIS A 57 -12.38 -11.06 4.98
N PHE A 58 -12.90 -9.94 4.50
CA PHE A 58 -12.30 -8.63 4.73
C PHE A 58 -13.10 -7.85 5.77
N THR A 59 -12.40 -7.21 6.69
CA THR A 59 -13.03 -6.42 7.75
C THR A 59 -12.16 -5.23 8.16
N SER A 60 -12.79 -4.24 8.81
CA SER A 60 -12.06 -3.20 9.55
C SER A 60 -11.62 -3.72 10.93
N LEU A 61 -10.72 -3.01 11.59
CA LEU A 61 -10.19 -3.40 12.90
C LEU A 61 -11.28 -3.62 13.97
N ASP A 62 -12.37 -2.86 13.90
CA ASP A 62 -13.51 -2.97 14.82
C ASP A 62 -14.57 -4.00 14.37
N GLY A 63 -14.39 -4.60 13.20
CA GLY A 63 -15.39 -5.46 12.55
C GLY A 63 -15.10 -6.95 12.65
N ILE A 64 -14.21 -7.41 13.54
CA ILE A 64 -13.91 -8.82 13.71
C ILE A 64 -15.17 -9.57 14.16
N PRO A 65 -15.62 -10.61 13.40
CA PRO A 65 -16.84 -11.31 13.74
C PRO A 65 -16.69 -12.13 15.04
N ALA A 66 -17.62 -11.96 15.97
CA ALA A 66 -17.68 -12.72 17.23
C ALA A 66 -18.03 -14.21 17.01
N SER A 67 -18.51 -14.60 15.84
CA SER A 67 -18.91 -15.98 15.54
C SER A 67 -18.36 -16.44 14.18
N HIS A 68 -18.30 -17.77 13.98
CA HIS A 68 -17.95 -18.39 12.69
C HIS A 68 -16.44 -18.39 12.34
N LEU A 69 -15.55 -18.47 13.33
CA LEU A 69 -14.17 -18.87 13.04
C LEU A 69 -14.15 -20.37 12.63
N ALA A 70 -13.29 -20.68 11.67
CA ALA A 70 -13.00 -22.04 11.24
C ALA A 70 -12.14 -22.78 12.30
N ASP A 71 -11.82 -24.06 12.03
CA ASP A 71 -10.90 -24.82 12.87
C ASP A 71 -9.53 -24.12 12.93
N LEU A 72 -9.04 -23.63 11.79
CA LEU A 72 -7.89 -22.73 11.70
C LEU A 72 -8.34 -21.40 11.11
N THR A 73 -8.02 -20.30 11.80
CA THR A 73 -8.25 -18.94 11.31
C THR A 73 -6.93 -18.16 11.27
N ILE A 74 -6.68 -17.46 10.17
CA ILE A 74 -5.47 -16.67 9.95
C ILE A 74 -5.86 -15.21 9.80
N PHE A 75 -5.38 -14.36 10.70
CA PHE A 75 -5.52 -12.92 10.62
C PHE A 75 -4.32 -12.33 9.88
N LEU A 76 -4.58 -11.45 8.94
CA LEU A 76 -3.56 -10.79 8.10
C LEU A 76 -3.69 -9.28 8.22
N ASP A 77 -2.56 -8.61 8.46
CA ASP A 77 -2.49 -7.17 8.57
C ASP A 77 -3.42 -6.61 9.68
N MET A 78 -3.66 -7.41 10.68
CA MET A 78 -4.46 -7.11 11.87
C MET A 78 -4.38 -8.25 12.87
N GLY A 79 -4.75 -8.00 14.11
CA GLY A 79 -4.90 -9.04 15.13
C GLY A 79 -4.04 -8.80 16.37
N SER A 80 -2.84 -8.24 16.25
CA SER A 80 -1.98 -7.93 17.40
C SER A 80 -2.63 -6.93 18.36
N GLY A 81 -3.30 -5.91 17.83
CA GLY A 81 -4.06 -4.95 18.63
C GLY A 81 -5.40 -5.48 19.16
N GLN A 82 -5.85 -6.64 18.72
CA GLN A 82 -7.13 -7.25 19.09
C GLN A 82 -6.99 -8.52 19.92
N ILE A 83 -5.80 -8.83 20.46
CA ILE A 83 -5.52 -10.08 21.18
C ILE A 83 -6.47 -10.30 22.36
N ASP A 84 -6.75 -9.27 23.16
CA ASP A 84 -7.68 -9.38 24.31
C ASP A 84 -9.09 -9.76 23.88
N TYR A 85 -9.57 -9.16 22.79
CA TYR A 85 -10.86 -9.51 22.20
C TYR A 85 -10.86 -10.96 21.69
N LEU A 86 -9.81 -11.36 20.97
CA LEU A 86 -9.68 -12.72 20.44
C LEU A 86 -9.61 -13.75 21.57
N MET A 87 -8.93 -13.46 22.68
CA MET A 87 -8.88 -14.32 23.84
C MET A 87 -10.23 -14.46 24.55
N SER A 88 -11.03 -13.40 24.60
CA SER A 88 -12.35 -13.45 25.23
C SER A 88 -13.39 -14.21 24.38
N GLU A 89 -13.43 -13.98 23.08
CA GLU A 89 -14.48 -14.48 22.20
C GLU A 89 -14.12 -15.81 21.50
N HIS A 90 -12.82 -16.12 21.37
CA HIS A 90 -12.34 -17.23 20.54
C HIS A 90 -11.43 -18.22 21.29
N LYS A 91 -11.63 -18.35 22.59
CA LYS A 91 -10.87 -19.29 23.43
C LYS A 91 -10.97 -20.73 22.91
N GLY A 92 -9.81 -21.37 22.74
CA GLY A 92 -9.72 -22.77 22.27
C GLY A 92 -9.82 -22.93 20.75
N LYS A 93 -9.78 -21.84 19.97
CA LYS A 93 -9.62 -21.87 18.52
C LYS A 93 -8.15 -21.79 18.12
N ASP A 94 -7.81 -22.45 17.03
CA ASP A 94 -6.51 -22.32 16.40
C ASP A 94 -6.44 -21.03 15.58
N ILE A 95 -5.62 -20.09 16.05
CA ILE A 95 -5.46 -18.77 15.43
C ILE A 95 -3.99 -18.53 15.10
N ILE A 96 -3.74 -18.06 13.88
CA ILE A 96 -2.46 -17.49 13.45
C ILE A 96 -2.70 -16.00 13.21
N ILE A 97 -1.80 -15.16 13.69
CA ILE A 97 -1.83 -13.70 13.48
C ILE A 97 -0.54 -13.32 12.75
N LEU A 98 -0.65 -12.80 11.53
CA LEU A 98 0.44 -12.17 10.77
C LEU A 98 0.17 -10.66 10.76
N ASP A 99 0.80 -9.94 11.65
CA ASP A 99 0.57 -8.51 11.84
C ASP A 99 1.90 -7.78 12.07
N HIS A 100 2.02 -6.57 11.56
CA HIS A 100 3.23 -5.76 11.65
C HIS A 100 3.04 -4.50 12.51
N HIS A 101 1.82 -4.27 13.01
CA HIS A 101 1.53 -3.12 13.85
C HIS A 101 2.21 -3.24 15.21
N GLN A 102 2.66 -2.10 15.74
CA GLN A 102 3.19 -2.02 17.10
C GLN A 102 2.06 -2.15 18.12
N GLY A 103 2.33 -2.85 19.21
CA GLY A 103 1.35 -3.04 20.28
C GLY A 103 2.00 -3.56 21.56
N GLU A 104 1.17 -3.79 22.57
CA GLU A 104 1.52 -4.61 23.70
C GLU A 104 1.46 -6.08 23.25
N TYR A 105 2.44 -6.88 23.65
CA TYR A 105 2.54 -8.29 23.27
C TYR A 105 2.25 -9.18 24.49
N PRO A 106 0.97 -9.32 24.91
CA PRO A 106 0.61 -10.15 26.03
C PRO A 106 0.91 -11.63 25.74
N GLU A 107 1.05 -12.44 26.79
CA GLU A 107 1.06 -13.88 26.62
C GLU A 107 -0.28 -14.34 26.03
N THR A 108 -0.22 -15.05 24.91
CA THR A 108 -1.38 -15.49 24.16
C THR A 108 -1.24 -16.95 23.75
N PRO A 109 -2.35 -17.73 23.70
CA PRO A 109 -2.32 -19.07 23.14
C PRO A 109 -2.24 -19.11 21.61
N PHE A 110 -2.32 -17.96 20.96
CA PHE A 110 -2.30 -17.84 19.51
C PHE A 110 -0.87 -17.81 18.98
N LEU A 111 -0.68 -18.27 17.75
CA LEU A 111 0.59 -18.14 17.06
C LEU A 111 0.67 -16.75 16.42
N GLU A 112 1.37 -15.83 17.07
CA GLU A 112 1.57 -14.46 16.58
C GLU A 112 2.94 -14.33 15.91
N VAL A 113 2.93 -13.95 14.63
CA VAL A 113 4.10 -13.61 13.83
C VAL A 113 4.12 -12.08 13.67
N ASN A 114 4.82 -11.40 14.58
CA ASN A 114 4.96 -9.96 14.56
C ASN A 114 6.45 -9.56 14.58
N PRO A 115 6.94 -8.86 13.55
CA PRO A 115 8.35 -8.55 13.33
C PRO A 115 8.92 -7.62 14.41
N ASN A 116 8.10 -6.77 15.03
CA ASN A 116 8.54 -5.85 16.07
C ASN A 116 9.10 -6.58 17.31
N ARG A 117 8.72 -7.83 17.53
CA ARG A 117 9.25 -8.67 18.63
C ARG A 117 10.69 -9.12 18.39
N PHE A 118 11.19 -9.01 17.18
CA PHE A 118 12.51 -9.48 16.73
C PHE A 118 13.41 -8.34 16.24
N GLY A 119 13.05 -7.10 16.58
CA GLY A 119 13.85 -5.92 16.26
C GLY A 119 13.67 -5.36 14.86
N TYR A 120 12.74 -5.89 14.06
CA TYR A 120 12.36 -5.27 12.79
C TYR A 120 11.31 -4.18 13.01
N SER A 121 11.40 -3.13 12.23
CA SER A 121 10.38 -2.07 12.20
C SER A 121 9.19 -2.51 11.35
N GLY A 122 8.06 -2.80 11.98
CA GLY A 122 6.82 -3.08 11.25
C GLY A 122 6.30 -1.90 10.44
N SER A 123 6.73 -0.68 10.72
CA SER A 123 6.32 0.52 9.96
C SER A 123 7.24 0.87 8.77
N GLU A 124 8.43 0.25 8.66
CA GLU A 124 9.40 0.60 7.63
C GLU A 124 10.01 -0.60 6.90
N GLU A 125 10.14 -1.75 7.56
CA GLU A 125 10.98 -2.86 7.08
C GLU A 125 10.20 -4.07 6.60
N VAL A 126 8.95 -4.25 7.06
CA VAL A 126 8.06 -5.32 6.57
C VAL A 126 6.60 -4.96 6.81
N SER A 127 5.77 -5.13 5.80
CA SER A 127 4.32 -4.93 5.84
C SER A 127 3.56 -6.24 6.10
N GLY A 128 2.24 -6.17 6.31
CA GLY A 128 1.38 -7.35 6.44
C GLY A 128 1.41 -8.24 5.20
N SER A 129 1.44 -7.65 4.01
CA SER A 129 1.63 -8.39 2.74
C SER A 129 3.04 -8.97 2.61
N GLY A 130 4.05 -8.29 3.14
CA GLY A 130 5.40 -8.83 3.25
C GLY A 130 5.44 -10.08 4.13
N LEU A 131 4.78 -10.07 5.29
CA LEU A 131 4.64 -11.25 6.16
C LEU A 131 3.92 -12.40 5.46
N ALA A 132 2.82 -12.11 4.75
CA ALA A 132 2.09 -13.11 3.97
C ALA A 132 2.98 -13.72 2.87
N TYR A 133 3.83 -12.91 2.23
CA TYR A 133 4.79 -13.38 1.24
C TYR A 133 5.86 -14.29 1.88
N LEU A 134 6.46 -13.89 2.99
CA LEU A 134 7.45 -14.71 3.70
C LEU A 134 6.86 -16.08 4.11
N LEU A 135 5.63 -16.09 4.64
CA LEU A 135 4.92 -17.33 4.93
C LEU A 135 4.64 -18.14 3.66
N SER A 136 4.30 -17.50 2.55
CA SER A 136 4.08 -18.18 1.27
C SER A 136 5.34 -18.87 0.75
N LEU A 137 6.52 -18.28 0.93
CA LEU A 137 7.81 -18.90 0.60
C LEU A 137 8.12 -20.09 1.51
N GLU A 138 7.80 -20.00 2.79
CA GLU A 138 7.91 -21.14 3.71
C GLU A 138 7.00 -22.29 3.29
N LEU A 139 5.81 -22.00 2.79
CA LEU A 139 4.89 -23.02 2.27
C LEU A 139 5.43 -23.69 0.99
N ASP A 140 5.93 -22.89 0.04
CA ASP A 140 6.55 -23.37 -1.21
C ASP A 140 7.47 -22.28 -1.80
N ASN A 141 8.75 -22.60 -1.99
CA ASN A 141 9.74 -21.69 -2.60
C ASN A 141 9.40 -21.26 -4.05
N ASN A 142 8.50 -21.95 -4.73
CA ASN A 142 8.00 -21.54 -6.05
C ASN A 142 7.09 -20.32 -5.99
N ASN A 143 6.71 -19.83 -4.81
CA ASN A 143 5.86 -18.65 -4.61
C ASN A 143 6.60 -17.31 -4.79
N LYS A 144 7.83 -17.28 -5.30
CA LYS A 144 8.58 -16.03 -5.55
C LYS A 144 7.84 -15.05 -6.46
N ASP A 145 6.98 -15.52 -7.35
CA ASP A 145 6.16 -14.68 -8.22
C ASP A 145 5.11 -13.84 -7.45
N LEU A 146 4.79 -14.21 -6.21
CA LEU A 146 3.87 -13.45 -5.36
C LEU A 146 4.52 -12.20 -4.73
N SER A 147 5.84 -12.05 -4.82
CA SER A 147 6.59 -10.90 -4.31
C SER A 147 6.08 -9.56 -4.87
N SER A 148 5.67 -9.52 -6.14
CA SER A 148 5.15 -8.30 -6.75
C SER A 148 3.89 -7.77 -6.06
N ILE A 149 3.02 -8.65 -5.55
CA ILE A 149 1.81 -8.26 -4.80
C ILE A 149 2.21 -7.70 -3.42
N ALA A 150 3.26 -8.26 -2.78
CA ALA A 150 3.77 -7.75 -1.51
C ALA A 150 4.32 -6.32 -1.65
N ILE A 151 4.98 -6.00 -2.78
CA ILE A 151 5.43 -4.62 -3.05
C ILE A 151 4.25 -3.65 -3.14
N VAL A 152 3.12 -4.05 -3.73
CA VAL A 152 1.90 -3.20 -3.76
C VAL A 152 1.41 -2.89 -2.35
N GLY A 153 1.35 -3.90 -1.47
CA GLY A 153 0.92 -3.72 -0.09
C GLY A 153 1.88 -2.82 0.70
N ALA A 154 3.18 -3.10 0.66
CA ALA A 154 4.19 -2.30 1.34
C ALA A 154 4.18 -0.81 0.92
N VAL A 155 4.03 -0.54 -0.38
CA VAL A 155 3.88 0.84 -0.89
C VAL A 155 2.53 1.44 -0.44
N GLY A 156 1.47 0.63 -0.40
CA GLY A 156 0.14 1.05 0.08
C GLY A 156 0.10 1.41 1.55
N ASP A 157 0.96 0.79 2.35
CA ASP A 157 1.20 1.08 3.76
C ASP A 157 2.28 2.17 3.99
N MET A 158 2.59 2.94 2.94
CA MET A 158 3.56 4.05 2.97
C MET A 158 4.99 3.63 3.34
N GLN A 159 5.32 2.34 3.35
CA GLN A 159 6.68 1.87 3.60
C GLN A 159 7.58 2.22 2.40
N GLY A 160 8.75 2.76 2.68
CA GLY A 160 9.64 3.22 1.61
C GLY A 160 9.38 4.65 1.10
N SER A 161 8.48 5.43 1.71
CA SER A 161 8.17 6.82 1.33
C SER A 161 9.37 7.76 1.38
N TRP A 162 10.45 7.39 2.07
CA TRP A 162 11.65 8.19 2.29
C TRP A 162 12.89 7.49 1.72
N GLY A 163 12.95 7.36 0.40
CA GLY A 163 14.15 6.87 -0.28
C GLY A 163 14.14 5.39 -0.71
N GLY A 164 13.00 4.68 -0.57
CA GLY A 164 12.83 3.31 -1.04
C GLY A 164 12.59 2.28 0.06
N LEU A 165 12.21 1.07 -0.33
CA LEU A 165 11.91 -0.05 0.57
C LEU A 165 13.17 -0.52 1.31
N LYS A 166 13.01 -0.88 2.60
CA LYS A 166 14.09 -1.24 3.53
C LYS A 166 13.85 -2.64 4.13
N GLY A 167 14.85 -3.16 4.83
CA GLY A 167 14.75 -4.41 5.59
C GLY A 167 14.21 -5.57 4.76
N LEU A 168 13.29 -6.33 5.29
CA LEU A 168 12.68 -7.47 4.61
C LEU A 168 11.89 -7.09 3.35
N ASN A 169 11.26 -5.89 3.32
CA ASN A 169 10.64 -5.40 2.09
C ASN A 169 11.66 -5.20 0.95
N ARG A 170 12.90 -4.83 1.28
CA ARG A 170 13.98 -4.74 0.30
C ARG A 170 14.35 -6.09 -0.26
N ASP A 171 14.44 -7.11 0.58
CA ASP A 171 14.72 -8.48 0.14
C ASP A 171 13.58 -9.01 -0.75
N ILE A 172 12.32 -8.72 -0.40
CA ILE A 172 11.14 -9.06 -1.21
C ILE A 172 11.19 -8.37 -2.58
N LEU A 173 11.61 -7.11 -2.63
CA LEU A 173 11.82 -6.39 -3.88
C LEU A 173 12.89 -7.04 -4.74
N LEU A 174 14.00 -7.48 -4.14
CA LEU A 174 15.07 -8.19 -4.86
C LEU A 174 14.58 -9.51 -5.43
N ASP A 175 13.78 -10.28 -4.70
CA ASP A 175 13.11 -11.47 -5.24
C ASP A 175 12.23 -11.13 -6.46
N SER A 176 11.46 -10.03 -6.38
CA SER A 176 10.58 -9.60 -7.47
C SER A 176 11.33 -9.14 -8.73
N ILE A 177 12.50 -8.52 -8.54
CA ILE A 177 13.40 -8.14 -9.63
C ILE A 177 14.06 -9.39 -10.25
N GLU A 178 14.51 -10.33 -9.41
CA GLU A 178 15.14 -11.60 -9.85
C GLU A 178 14.21 -12.40 -10.77
N VAL A 179 12.92 -12.47 -10.42
CA VAL A 179 11.91 -13.18 -11.23
C VAL A 179 11.34 -12.33 -12.38
N GLY A 180 11.82 -11.09 -12.56
CA GLY A 180 11.46 -10.24 -13.70
C GLY A 180 10.05 -9.65 -13.64
N LEU A 181 9.50 -9.42 -12.46
CA LEU A 181 8.15 -8.87 -12.27
C LEU A 181 8.13 -7.37 -12.01
N VAL A 182 9.12 -6.86 -11.31
CA VAL A 182 9.22 -5.45 -10.92
C VAL A 182 10.51 -4.83 -11.45
N LYS A 183 10.41 -3.62 -11.94
CA LYS A 183 11.53 -2.71 -12.20
C LYS A 183 11.54 -1.65 -11.12
N ALA A 184 12.67 -1.52 -10.41
CA ALA A 184 12.91 -0.42 -9.48
C ALA A 184 13.85 0.59 -10.12
N GLU A 185 13.52 1.87 -10.04
CA GLU A 185 14.32 2.97 -10.58
C GLU A 185 14.15 4.25 -9.77
N GLU A 186 15.19 5.07 -9.73
CA GLU A 186 15.09 6.40 -9.15
C GLU A 186 14.30 7.32 -10.08
N ASP A 187 13.22 7.91 -9.59
CA ASP A 187 12.31 8.72 -10.39
C ASP A 187 11.63 9.83 -9.56
N LEU A 188 10.90 10.70 -10.25
CA LEU A 188 10.02 11.69 -9.63
C LEU A 188 8.87 10.98 -8.89
N LEU A 189 8.71 11.27 -7.60
CA LEU A 189 7.65 10.69 -6.75
C LEU A 189 6.31 11.44 -6.92
N LEU A 190 6.01 11.88 -8.13
CA LEU A 190 4.72 12.52 -8.45
C LEU A 190 3.65 11.44 -8.67
N TYR A 191 2.59 11.47 -7.86
CA TYR A 191 1.49 10.52 -8.02
C TYR A 191 0.83 10.62 -9.41
N GLY A 192 0.53 9.47 -10.00
CA GLY A 192 -0.04 9.37 -11.34
C GLY A 192 1.00 9.32 -12.44
N ARG A 193 2.20 8.80 -12.12
CA ARG A 193 3.34 8.69 -13.05
C ARG A 193 2.97 8.02 -14.37
N SER A 194 2.13 6.99 -14.32
CA SER A 194 1.72 6.21 -15.50
C SER A 194 0.41 6.68 -16.12
N THR A 195 -0.49 7.29 -15.35
CA THR A 195 -1.86 7.54 -15.82
C THR A 195 -2.26 9.01 -15.96
N ARG A 196 -1.50 9.93 -15.33
CA ARG A 196 -1.90 11.35 -15.33
C ARG A 196 -1.00 12.20 -16.21
N PRO A 197 -1.58 13.19 -16.93
CA PRO A 197 -0.78 14.24 -17.53
C PRO A 197 0.17 14.89 -16.52
N ILE A 198 1.42 15.17 -16.90
CA ILE A 198 2.46 15.71 -16.00
C ILE A 198 1.95 16.92 -15.22
N TYR A 199 1.28 17.88 -15.91
CA TYR A 199 0.76 19.09 -15.24
C TYR A 199 -0.28 18.77 -14.17
N LYS A 200 -1.07 17.68 -14.35
CA LYS A 200 -2.02 17.22 -13.33
C LYS A 200 -1.32 16.59 -12.14
N SER A 201 -0.25 15.83 -12.35
CA SER A 201 0.57 15.30 -11.26
C SER A 201 1.18 16.43 -10.43
N LEU A 202 1.65 17.50 -11.07
CA LEU A 202 2.16 18.70 -10.38
C LEU A 202 1.07 19.48 -9.63
N GLN A 203 -0.10 19.66 -10.26
CA GLN A 203 -1.24 20.36 -9.64
C GLN A 203 -1.66 19.69 -8.33
N TYR A 204 -1.67 18.34 -8.30
CA TYR A 204 -2.12 17.57 -7.15
C TYR A 204 -1.00 17.19 -6.17
N PHE A 205 0.25 17.54 -6.47
CA PHE A 205 1.35 17.29 -5.57
C PHE A 205 1.28 18.25 -4.37
N SER A 206 1.03 17.70 -3.18
CA SER A 206 0.71 18.48 -1.98
C SER A 206 1.59 18.19 -0.76
N ASP A 207 2.47 17.21 -0.85
CA ASP A 207 3.37 16.85 0.24
C ASP A 207 4.81 16.67 -0.25
N PRO A 208 5.59 17.75 -0.18
CA PRO A 208 5.24 19.12 0.20
C PRO A 208 4.59 19.91 -0.95
N PRO A 209 3.74 20.90 -0.68
CA PRO A 209 3.16 21.71 -1.74
C PRO A 209 4.24 22.53 -2.47
N ILE A 210 4.14 22.60 -3.79
CA ILE A 210 5.05 23.39 -4.63
C ILE A 210 4.53 24.83 -4.70
N PRO A 211 5.26 25.82 -4.14
CA PRO A 211 4.79 27.20 -4.10
C PRO A 211 4.44 27.76 -5.47
N GLY A 212 3.22 28.26 -5.60
CA GLY A 212 2.69 28.83 -6.82
C GLY A 212 2.37 27.84 -7.94
N VAL A 213 2.44 26.51 -7.69
CA VAL A 213 2.17 25.46 -8.67
C VAL A 213 1.04 24.53 -8.20
N THR A 214 1.17 24.01 -6.99
CA THR A 214 0.13 23.15 -6.38
C THR A 214 -1.22 23.86 -6.40
N GLY A 215 -2.27 23.13 -6.81
CA GLY A 215 -3.65 23.63 -6.92
C GLY A 215 -3.97 24.37 -8.22
N SER A 216 -3.01 24.62 -9.14
CA SER A 216 -3.22 25.38 -10.35
C SER A 216 -2.71 24.69 -11.62
N ASP A 217 -3.62 24.33 -12.52
CA ASP A 217 -3.30 23.77 -13.85
C ASP A 217 -2.44 24.73 -14.68
N SER A 218 -2.84 26.00 -14.71
CA SER A 218 -2.17 27.02 -15.52
C SER A 218 -0.73 27.25 -15.06
N ASN A 219 -0.49 27.27 -13.75
CA ASN A 219 0.85 27.46 -13.20
C ASN A 219 1.71 26.21 -13.37
N ALA A 220 1.13 25.01 -13.25
CA ALA A 220 1.82 23.76 -13.53
C ALA A 220 2.27 23.69 -15.01
N MET A 221 1.40 24.08 -15.96
CA MET A 221 1.74 24.17 -17.37
C MET A 221 2.80 25.27 -17.64
N ALA A 222 2.68 26.44 -17.00
CA ALA A 222 3.65 27.52 -17.13
C ALA A 222 5.06 27.09 -16.63
N LEU A 223 5.11 26.33 -15.51
CA LEU A 223 6.35 25.76 -15.03
C LEU A 223 6.99 24.83 -16.07
N LEU A 224 6.24 23.88 -16.60
CA LEU A 224 6.73 22.92 -17.61
C LEU A 224 7.23 23.66 -18.87
N ASN A 225 6.48 24.65 -19.34
CA ASN A 225 6.88 25.46 -20.47
C ASN A 225 8.18 26.25 -20.20
N SER A 226 8.37 26.77 -18.99
CA SER A 226 9.59 27.50 -18.63
C SER A 226 10.83 26.61 -18.59
N LEU A 227 10.64 25.29 -18.43
CA LEU A 227 11.70 24.27 -18.43
C LEU A 227 11.87 23.61 -19.81
N GLU A 228 11.10 24.06 -20.82
CA GLU A 228 11.06 23.48 -22.16
C GLU A 228 10.64 21.98 -22.14
N ILE A 229 9.72 21.62 -21.22
CA ILE A 229 9.17 20.28 -21.10
C ILE A 229 7.78 20.28 -21.74
N PRO A 230 7.58 19.61 -22.89
CA PRO A 230 6.28 19.57 -23.54
C PRO A 230 5.26 18.75 -22.73
N CYS A 231 4.07 19.30 -22.57
CA CYS A 231 2.95 18.61 -21.91
C CYS A 231 2.22 17.62 -22.84
N TYR A 232 2.35 17.85 -24.16
CA TYR A 232 1.60 17.13 -25.20
C TYR A 232 2.48 16.84 -26.42
N GLU A 233 2.50 15.57 -26.84
CA GLU A 233 3.22 15.08 -28.03
C GLU A 233 2.35 14.03 -28.75
N GLY A 234 1.25 14.51 -29.38
CA GLY A 234 0.24 13.62 -29.98
C GLY A 234 -0.75 13.03 -28.96
N ASP A 235 -0.33 12.93 -27.71
CA ASP A 235 -1.15 12.62 -26.53
C ASP A 235 -0.58 13.40 -25.32
N TRP A 236 -1.35 13.46 -24.23
CA TRP A 236 -0.86 14.03 -22.96
C TRP A 236 0.26 13.17 -22.39
N ARG A 237 1.42 13.79 -22.20
CA ARG A 237 2.58 13.11 -21.61
C ARG A 237 2.38 12.91 -20.11
N THR A 238 2.80 11.75 -19.64
CA THR A 238 2.88 11.36 -18.23
C THR A 238 4.33 11.51 -17.73
N VAL A 239 4.56 11.35 -16.42
CA VAL A 239 5.93 11.35 -15.87
C VAL A 239 6.75 10.19 -16.45
N SER A 240 6.12 9.05 -16.74
CA SER A 240 6.78 7.89 -17.35
C SER A 240 7.28 8.16 -18.79
N ASP A 241 6.70 9.13 -19.49
CA ASP A 241 7.11 9.52 -20.85
C ASP A 241 8.28 10.52 -20.86
N MET A 242 8.71 11.01 -19.69
CA MET A 242 9.78 12.01 -19.59
C MET A 242 11.17 11.37 -19.74
N THR A 243 12.06 12.10 -20.41
CA THR A 243 13.49 11.74 -20.43
C THR A 243 14.16 12.00 -19.09
N CYS A 244 15.29 11.35 -18.83
CA CYS A 244 16.06 11.58 -17.60
C CYS A 244 16.45 13.04 -17.39
N ASP A 245 16.76 13.77 -18.49
CA ASP A 245 17.14 15.18 -18.39
C ASP A 245 15.94 16.08 -18.06
N GLU A 246 14.75 15.81 -18.62
CA GLU A 246 13.51 16.50 -18.26
C GLU A 246 13.15 16.27 -16.79
N LYS A 247 13.25 15.01 -16.32
CA LYS A 247 13.00 14.65 -14.91
C LYS A 247 13.96 15.40 -13.98
N ARG A 248 15.25 15.45 -14.33
CA ARG A 248 16.26 16.18 -13.54
C ARG A 248 16.00 17.67 -13.50
N LYS A 249 15.67 18.31 -14.63
CA LYS A 249 15.30 19.73 -14.70
C LYS A 249 14.08 20.02 -13.81
N LEU A 250 13.04 19.20 -13.94
CA LEU A 250 11.81 19.36 -13.17
C LEU A 250 12.04 19.18 -11.68
N ALA A 251 12.75 18.09 -11.27
CA ALA A 251 13.09 17.85 -9.88
C ALA A 251 13.86 19.03 -9.26
N THR A 252 14.89 19.54 -9.96
CA THR A 252 15.69 20.67 -9.50
C THR A 252 14.83 21.89 -9.23
N GLU A 253 13.91 22.21 -10.14
CA GLU A 253 13.06 23.38 -9.99
C GLU A 253 12.00 23.20 -8.89
N ILE A 254 11.41 21.99 -8.75
CA ILE A 254 10.50 21.69 -7.64
C ILE A 254 11.23 21.84 -6.30
N ILE A 255 12.40 21.22 -6.15
CA ILE A 255 13.23 21.33 -4.94
C ILE A 255 13.54 22.80 -4.63
N ARG A 256 14.03 23.56 -5.63
CA ARG A 256 14.37 24.99 -5.47
C ARG A 256 13.19 25.83 -4.97
N LYS A 257 11.99 25.59 -5.50
CA LYS A 257 10.77 26.28 -5.06
C LYS A 257 10.36 25.86 -3.65
N THR A 258 10.39 24.58 -3.35
CA THR A 258 9.87 24.01 -2.11
C THR A 258 10.74 24.36 -0.90
N ILE A 259 12.07 24.33 -1.03
CA ILE A 259 13.00 24.68 0.08
C ILE A 259 12.83 26.12 0.56
N THR A 260 12.27 27.01 -0.25
CA THR A 260 12.03 28.41 0.15
C THR A 260 10.75 28.60 0.98
N ALA A 261 9.91 27.59 1.05
CA ALA A 261 8.59 27.65 1.68
C ALA A 261 8.44 26.74 2.90
N VAL A 262 9.44 25.90 3.18
CA VAL A 262 9.44 24.99 4.34
C VAL A 262 10.35 25.52 5.45
N PRO A 263 10.09 25.20 6.73
CA PRO A 263 10.99 25.49 7.84
C PRO A 263 12.38 24.86 7.61
N GLN A 264 13.44 25.53 8.12
CA GLN A 264 14.84 25.14 7.89
C GLN A 264 15.14 23.69 8.28
N GLU A 265 14.50 23.17 9.31
CA GLU A 265 14.65 21.80 9.79
C GLU A 265 14.18 20.74 8.80
N TYR A 266 13.29 21.07 7.86
CA TYR A 266 12.76 20.14 6.85
C TYR A 266 13.47 20.21 5.50
N VAL A 267 14.33 21.21 5.27
CA VAL A 267 15.01 21.44 3.98
C VAL A 267 15.79 20.22 3.50
N SER A 268 16.47 19.51 4.42
CA SER A 268 17.27 18.32 4.09
C SER A 268 16.45 17.12 3.62
N PHE A 269 15.15 17.08 3.93
CA PHE A 269 14.26 15.98 3.54
C PHE A 269 13.60 16.20 2.17
N ILE A 270 13.52 17.46 1.70
CA ILE A 270 12.83 17.82 0.45
C ILE A 270 13.30 17.02 -0.76
N PRO A 271 14.61 16.83 -1.01
CA PRO A 271 15.04 16.03 -2.17
C PRO A 271 14.48 14.61 -2.18
N GLN A 272 14.44 13.93 -1.02
CA GLN A 272 13.94 12.56 -0.87
C GLN A 272 12.40 12.46 -1.01
N MET A 273 11.67 13.56 -0.79
CA MET A 273 10.22 13.62 -0.99
C MET A 273 9.86 13.84 -2.47
N ILE A 274 10.80 14.28 -3.30
CA ILE A 274 10.57 14.62 -4.71
C ILE A 274 11.18 13.58 -5.64
N MET A 275 12.37 13.07 -5.29
CA MET A 275 13.09 12.02 -6.01
C MET A 275 13.31 10.83 -5.11
N GLY A 276 12.97 9.65 -5.56
CA GLY A 276 13.17 8.43 -4.83
C GLY A 276 12.90 7.19 -5.67
N GLU A 277 12.95 6.05 -5.03
CA GLU A 277 12.75 4.78 -5.71
C GLU A 277 11.28 4.55 -6.05
N SER A 278 11.01 4.21 -7.28
CA SER A 278 9.68 3.89 -7.80
C SER A 278 9.66 2.46 -8.36
N TYR A 279 8.52 1.81 -8.28
CA TYR A 279 8.36 0.41 -8.64
C TYR A 279 7.31 0.27 -9.74
N SER A 280 7.73 -0.32 -10.87
CA SER A 280 6.86 -0.54 -12.04
C SER A 280 6.71 -2.03 -12.32
N PHE A 281 5.48 -2.50 -12.52
CA PHE A 281 5.17 -3.90 -12.82
C PHE A 281 5.34 -4.18 -14.31
N ILE A 282 6.28 -5.05 -14.67
CA ILE A 282 6.72 -5.29 -16.06
C ILE A 282 5.56 -5.83 -16.92
N GLN A 283 4.74 -6.71 -16.36
CA GLN A 283 3.65 -7.38 -17.06
C GLN A 283 2.39 -6.53 -17.25
N GLU A 284 2.28 -5.39 -16.56
CA GLU A 284 1.11 -4.52 -16.68
C GLU A 284 1.25 -3.58 -17.88
N GLU A 285 0.10 -3.30 -18.52
CA GLU A 285 0.04 -2.40 -19.68
C GLU A 285 0.49 -0.99 -19.32
N ASP A 286 1.17 -0.34 -20.23
CA ASP A 286 1.52 1.08 -20.09
C ASP A 286 0.23 1.91 -19.98
N ARG A 287 0.29 2.98 -19.17
CA ARG A 287 -0.87 3.83 -18.83
C ARG A 287 -1.99 3.12 -18.07
N SER A 288 -1.80 1.87 -17.64
CA SER A 288 -2.66 1.23 -16.65
C SER A 288 -2.36 1.76 -15.24
N PRO A 289 -3.38 1.97 -14.38
CA PRO A 289 -3.14 2.30 -12.98
C PRO A 289 -2.53 1.14 -12.16
N LEU A 290 -2.39 -0.04 -12.76
CA LEU A 290 -1.69 -1.18 -12.15
C LEU A 290 -0.19 -1.19 -12.50
N LYS A 291 0.27 -0.31 -13.41
CA LYS A 291 1.67 -0.26 -13.85
C LYS A 291 2.61 0.25 -12.77
N ASP A 292 2.17 1.20 -11.97
CA ASP A 292 2.93 1.84 -10.90
C ASP A 292 2.43 1.37 -9.53
N ALA A 293 3.34 1.00 -8.61
CA ALA A 293 2.97 0.43 -7.32
C ALA A 293 2.10 1.39 -6.46
N SER A 294 2.37 2.70 -6.50
CA SER A 294 1.59 3.70 -5.75
C SER A 294 0.19 3.88 -6.33
N GLU A 295 0.05 3.85 -7.67
CA GLU A 295 -1.25 3.90 -8.33
C GLU A 295 -2.04 2.60 -8.10
N PHE A 296 -1.37 1.43 -8.15
CA PHE A 296 -2.01 0.15 -7.88
C PHE A 296 -2.50 0.08 -6.42
N ALA A 297 -1.66 0.44 -5.45
CA ALA A 297 -2.05 0.51 -4.03
C ALA A 297 -3.26 1.43 -3.82
N THR A 298 -3.30 2.59 -4.52
CA THR A 298 -4.48 3.48 -4.50
C THR A 298 -5.73 2.79 -5.07
N CYS A 299 -5.58 1.94 -6.09
CA CYS A 299 -6.71 1.17 -6.62
C CYS A 299 -7.26 0.21 -5.57
N LEU A 300 -6.38 -0.50 -4.84
CA LEU A 300 -6.79 -1.42 -3.76
C LEU A 300 -7.46 -0.66 -2.61
N ASN A 301 -6.87 0.45 -2.18
CA ASN A 301 -7.47 1.34 -1.17
C ASN A 301 -8.84 1.87 -1.60
N ALA A 302 -9.02 2.19 -2.90
CA ALA A 302 -10.31 2.58 -3.42
C ALA A 302 -11.35 1.45 -3.35
N CYS A 303 -10.94 0.20 -3.53
CA CYS A 303 -11.82 -0.96 -3.35
C CYS A 303 -12.27 -1.07 -1.89
N GLY A 304 -11.35 -1.08 -0.94
CA GLY A 304 -11.66 -1.18 0.49
C GLY A 304 -12.53 -0.03 0.99
N LYS A 305 -12.14 1.22 0.70
CA LYS A 305 -12.89 2.43 1.10
C LYS A 305 -14.29 2.54 0.48
N ASN A 306 -14.58 1.80 -0.58
CA ASN A 306 -15.92 1.68 -1.15
C ASN A 306 -16.66 0.40 -0.72
N GLY A 307 -16.15 -0.36 0.25
CA GLY A 307 -16.76 -1.58 0.77
C GLY A 307 -16.74 -2.76 -0.22
N ARG A 308 -15.78 -2.78 -1.13
CA ARG A 308 -15.62 -3.81 -2.17
C ARG A 308 -14.18 -4.35 -2.23
N PRO A 309 -13.56 -4.73 -1.07
CA PRO A 309 -12.17 -5.23 -1.04
C PRO A 309 -11.99 -6.47 -1.91
N GLU A 310 -13.03 -7.31 -2.08
CA GLU A 310 -13.01 -8.49 -2.93
C GLU A 310 -12.67 -8.17 -4.40
N VAL A 311 -12.98 -6.96 -4.88
CA VAL A 311 -12.62 -6.54 -6.23
C VAL A 311 -11.10 -6.42 -6.37
N GLY A 312 -10.46 -5.77 -5.41
CA GLY A 312 -8.99 -5.68 -5.35
C GLY A 312 -8.33 -7.04 -5.24
N PHE A 313 -8.86 -7.91 -4.38
CA PHE A 313 -8.40 -9.28 -4.20
C PHE A 313 -8.38 -10.08 -5.52
N TYR A 314 -9.47 -10.07 -6.28
CA TYR A 314 -9.49 -10.78 -7.58
C TYR A 314 -8.57 -10.15 -8.62
N VAL A 315 -8.37 -8.83 -8.60
CA VAL A 315 -7.39 -8.16 -9.48
C VAL A 315 -5.96 -8.57 -9.10
N CYS A 316 -5.61 -8.64 -7.82
CA CYS A 316 -4.31 -9.15 -7.36
C CYS A 316 -4.10 -10.62 -7.76
N LYS A 317 -5.17 -11.42 -7.80
CA LYS A 317 -5.13 -12.82 -8.30
C LYS A 317 -5.10 -12.93 -9.83
N GLY A 318 -4.87 -11.83 -10.55
CA GLY A 318 -4.67 -11.81 -12.00
C GLY A 318 -5.93 -11.59 -12.84
N ASN A 319 -7.10 -11.31 -12.23
CA ASN A 319 -8.30 -11.02 -13.02
C ASN A 319 -8.18 -9.63 -13.68
N ARG A 320 -8.11 -9.61 -15.01
CA ARG A 320 -8.05 -8.39 -15.84
C ARG A 320 -9.34 -8.17 -16.65
N GLY A 321 -10.40 -8.90 -16.35
CA GLY A 321 -11.73 -8.76 -16.94
C GLY A 321 -12.67 -7.92 -16.06
N ILE A 322 -13.84 -8.50 -15.72
CA ILE A 322 -14.92 -7.78 -15.03
C ILE A 322 -14.48 -7.12 -13.70
N TYR A 323 -13.60 -7.75 -12.93
CA TYR A 323 -13.13 -7.16 -11.66
C TYR A 323 -12.24 -5.93 -11.91
N TYR A 324 -11.44 -5.95 -12.99
CA TYR A 324 -10.64 -4.78 -13.38
C TYR A 324 -11.53 -3.61 -13.81
N ASP A 325 -12.58 -3.85 -14.59
CA ASP A 325 -13.53 -2.81 -14.98
C ASP A 325 -14.25 -2.20 -13.77
N ILE A 326 -14.66 -3.04 -12.81
CA ILE A 326 -15.26 -2.59 -11.55
C ILE A 326 -14.24 -1.75 -10.75
N LEU A 327 -12.99 -2.19 -10.64
CA LEU A 327 -11.91 -1.47 -9.95
C LEU A 327 -11.73 -0.07 -10.54
N LEU A 328 -11.68 0.09 -11.87
CA LEU A 328 -11.58 1.39 -12.52
C LEU A 328 -12.79 2.29 -12.19
N GLY A 329 -13.98 1.71 -12.06
CA GLY A 329 -15.18 2.40 -11.60
C GLY A 329 -15.06 2.91 -10.17
N LEU A 330 -14.56 2.05 -9.27
CA LEU A 330 -14.34 2.38 -7.86
C LEU A 330 -13.24 3.45 -7.69
N LEU A 331 -12.16 3.38 -8.46
CA LEU A 331 -11.10 4.38 -8.48
C LEU A 331 -11.64 5.76 -8.89
N ARG A 332 -12.44 5.82 -9.97
CA ARG A 332 -13.09 7.08 -10.39
C ARG A 332 -14.00 7.65 -9.30
N LYS A 333 -14.81 6.80 -8.65
CA LYS A 333 -15.69 7.19 -7.55
C LYS A 333 -14.89 7.69 -6.35
N HIS A 334 -13.80 7.00 -5.99
CA HIS A 334 -12.92 7.40 -4.89
C HIS A 334 -12.29 8.78 -5.14
N ARG A 335 -11.70 9.00 -6.32
CA ARG A 335 -11.13 10.30 -6.72
C ARG A 335 -12.17 11.43 -6.66
N LYS A 336 -13.40 11.17 -7.12
CA LYS A 336 -14.51 12.14 -7.05
C LYS A 336 -14.90 12.46 -5.60
N ASN A 337 -14.93 11.45 -4.72
CA ASN A 337 -15.24 11.64 -3.31
C ASN A 337 -14.18 12.49 -2.61
N ILE A 338 -12.88 12.22 -2.86
CA ILE A 338 -11.78 13.05 -2.33
C ILE A 338 -11.92 14.49 -2.79
N ALA A 339 -12.08 14.74 -4.09
CA ALA A 339 -12.22 16.09 -4.62
C ALA A 339 -13.41 16.85 -4.01
N ARG A 340 -14.56 16.17 -3.85
CA ARG A 340 -15.74 16.76 -3.19
C ARG A 340 -15.46 17.08 -1.73
N SER A 341 -14.79 16.19 -1.01
CA SER A 341 -14.48 16.38 0.41
C SER A 341 -13.49 17.53 0.60
N MET A 342 -12.47 17.64 -0.25
CA MET A 342 -11.54 18.78 -0.24
C MET A 342 -12.25 20.10 -0.47
N SER A 343 -13.10 20.19 -1.50
CA SER A 343 -13.90 21.41 -1.76
C SER A 343 -14.82 21.77 -0.60
N LEU A 344 -15.35 20.78 0.13
CA LEU A 344 -16.16 21.02 1.32
C LEU A 344 -15.32 21.62 2.46
N VAL A 345 -14.14 21.07 2.72
CA VAL A 345 -13.20 21.60 3.73
C VAL A 345 -12.77 23.02 3.37
N GLU A 346 -12.39 23.26 2.11
CA GLU A 346 -12.01 24.60 1.62
C GLU A 346 -13.15 25.62 1.81
N SER A 347 -14.39 25.23 1.51
CA SER A 347 -15.55 26.11 1.63
C SER A 347 -15.92 26.45 3.09
N ARG A 348 -15.65 25.53 4.02
CA ARG A 348 -15.88 25.71 5.46
C ARG A 348 -14.73 26.44 6.15
N GLY A 349 -13.54 26.30 5.59
CA GLY A 349 -12.30 26.82 6.14
C GLY A 349 -11.73 25.96 7.27
N VAL A 350 -10.46 26.21 7.56
CA VAL A 350 -9.73 25.57 8.66
C VAL A 350 -9.63 26.54 9.83
N VAL A 351 -9.99 26.06 11.02
CA VAL A 351 -9.88 26.84 12.25
C VAL A 351 -8.48 26.72 12.83
N MET A 352 -7.74 27.82 12.84
CA MET A 352 -6.40 27.91 13.39
C MET A 352 -6.42 28.24 14.88
N LYS A 353 -5.71 27.47 15.69
CA LYS A 353 -5.45 27.71 17.12
C LYS A 353 -3.92 27.79 17.34
N LYS A 354 -3.50 28.22 18.54
CA LYS A 354 -2.05 28.40 18.84
C LYS A 354 -1.18 27.15 18.63
N LYS A 355 -1.73 25.96 18.89
CA LYS A 355 -0.96 24.69 18.87
C LYS A 355 -1.56 23.61 17.97
N PHE A 356 -2.73 23.83 17.39
CA PHE A 356 -3.41 22.89 16.52
C PHE A 356 -4.33 23.61 15.56
N GLN A 357 -4.67 22.91 14.49
CA GLN A 357 -5.70 23.32 13.54
C GLN A 357 -6.72 22.19 13.39
N TYR A 358 -7.94 22.52 13.03
CA TYR A 358 -8.99 21.55 12.75
C TYR A 358 -9.99 22.09 11.72
N PHE A 359 -10.71 21.18 11.11
CA PHE A 359 -11.81 21.48 10.19
C PHE A 359 -13.07 20.69 10.60
N ASP A 360 -14.23 21.18 10.18
CA ASP A 360 -15.50 20.48 10.35
C ASP A 360 -15.65 19.41 9.23
N GLY A 361 -15.49 18.14 9.60
CA GLY A 361 -15.64 16.98 8.72
C GLY A 361 -17.08 16.47 8.55
N SER A 362 -18.09 17.15 9.11
CA SER A 362 -19.49 16.71 9.01
C SER A 362 -19.92 16.51 7.55
N GLY A 363 -20.46 15.34 7.23
CA GLY A 363 -20.89 14.97 5.87
C GLY A 363 -19.75 14.52 4.94
N ILE A 364 -18.53 14.39 5.44
CA ILE A 364 -17.44 13.66 4.80
C ILE A 364 -17.50 12.21 5.28
N ASN A 365 -17.30 11.25 4.39
CA ASN A 365 -17.26 9.84 4.77
C ASN A 365 -16.01 9.58 5.63
N ASP A 366 -16.17 8.83 6.73
CA ASP A 366 -15.10 8.51 7.69
C ASP A 366 -13.90 7.87 7.01
N THR A 367 -14.12 7.03 6.00
CA THR A 367 -13.05 6.40 5.19
C THR A 367 -12.24 7.39 4.34
N ILE A 368 -12.69 8.63 4.19
CA ILE A 368 -12.05 9.72 3.43
C ILE A 368 -11.36 10.73 4.34
N VAL A 369 -11.87 10.93 5.56
CA VAL A 369 -11.35 11.96 6.49
C VAL A 369 -9.85 11.77 6.78
N GLY A 370 -9.38 10.53 6.85
CA GLY A 370 -7.96 10.21 7.06
C GLY A 370 -7.09 10.26 5.79
N THR A 371 -7.65 10.67 4.66
CA THR A 371 -6.91 10.81 3.38
C THR A 371 -6.52 12.25 3.17
#